data_c9f229134b43106c106ea89fb45664c2
#
_entry.id   c9f229134b43106c106ea89fb45664c2
#
_cell.length_a   1.000
_cell.length_b   1.000
_cell.length_c   1.000
_cell.angle_alpha   90.00
_cell.angle_beta   90.00
_cell.angle_gamma   90.00
#
_symmetry.space_group_name_H-M   'P 1'
#
loop_
_entity.id
_entity.type
_entity.pdbx_description
1 polymer ?
#
loop_
_entity_poly.entity_id
_entity_poly.type
_entity_poly.pdbx_seq_one_letter_code
_entity_poly.pdbx_strand_id
1 'polypeptide(L)'
;IKFEFQGIDYNYQDVQPVDMVYGRYLNEGDILGRKKNVVMDTDSARMLFGVENAVGKTFRTTLYGSTDDFTVVGVYRKNMNAFQALMMGGSNSDKGSAFIPYTLLTWPNDNFYQLHVYAKDDVNLDLFFSQFKSYVAKMHGRQPEDIYMYTAMQEMTSVDSMMGGLSMAVGGIAAISLLVGGIGIMNIMLV
;
A
#
# COMPACT_ATOMS: atom_id res chain seq x y z
N ILE A 1 11.01 -15.65 -7.43
CA ILE A 1 10.65 -14.48 -6.62
C ILE A 1 9.61 -13.69 -7.40
N LYS A 2 8.48 -13.37 -6.77
CA LYS A 2 7.45 -12.49 -7.38
C LYS A 2 7.72 -11.07 -6.91
N PHE A 3 7.84 -10.14 -7.84
CA PHE A 3 7.94 -8.72 -7.54
C PHE A 3 6.64 -8.01 -7.85
N GLU A 4 6.22 -7.15 -6.94
CA GLU A 4 5.13 -6.21 -7.15
C GLU A 4 5.74 -4.84 -7.49
N PHE A 5 5.54 -4.40 -8.73
CA PHE A 5 6.02 -3.12 -9.20
C PHE A 5 4.92 -2.09 -9.11
N GLN A 6 5.20 -0.99 -8.41
CA GLN A 6 4.33 0.17 -8.36
C GLN A 6 4.93 1.27 -9.21
N GLY A 7 4.20 1.71 -10.23
CA GLY A 7 4.57 2.88 -11.04
C GLY A 7 4.27 4.16 -10.28
N ILE A 8 5.28 4.97 -10.05
CA ILE A 8 5.16 6.23 -9.30
C ILE A 8 5.71 7.41 -10.11
N ASP A 9 5.24 8.61 -9.74
CA ASP A 9 5.82 9.86 -10.20
C ASP A 9 6.90 10.37 -9.24
N TYR A 10 7.72 11.30 -9.68
CA TYR A 10 8.78 11.88 -8.84
C TYR A 10 8.24 12.63 -7.61
N ASN A 11 7.03 13.19 -7.69
CA ASN A 11 6.34 13.86 -6.58
C ASN A 11 5.70 12.89 -5.56
N TYR A 12 5.71 11.59 -5.82
CA TYR A 12 5.06 10.63 -4.93
C TYR A 12 5.66 10.64 -3.52
N GLN A 13 6.95 10.97 -3.39
CA GLN A 13 7.62 11.10 -2.09
C GLN A 13 7.05 12.23 -1.23
N ASP A 14 6.54 13.30 -1.82
CA ASP A 14 5.93 14.43 -1.08
C ASP A 14 4.62 14.04 -0.42
N VAL A 15 3.97 13.04 -0.99
CA VAL A 15 2.66 12.56 -0.57
C VAL A 15 2.77 11.36 0.35
N GLN A 16 3.63 10.45 0.02
CA GLN A 16 3.91 9.25 0.80
C GLN A 16 5.42 9.12 1.02
N PRO A 17 5.96 9.81 2.02
CA PRO A 17 7.38 9.78 2.31
C PRO A 17 7.81 8.37 2.70
N VAL A 18 8.91 7.94 2.10
CA VAL A 18 9.57 6.68 2.43
C VAL A 18 10.93 6.96 3.08
N ASP A 19 11.30 6.12 4.05
CA ASP A 19 12.59 6.20 4.74
C ASP A 19 13.68 5.63 3.84
N MET A 20 14.38 6.50 3.09
CA MET A 20 15.49 6.11 2.21
C MET A 20 16.72 5.73 3.05
N VAL A 21 17.20 4.48 2.89
CA VAL A 21 18.36 3.96 3.62
C VAL A 21 19.64 4.08 2.78
N TYR A 22 19.55 3.79 1.48
CA TYR A 22 20.68 3.87 0.56
C TYR A 22 20.25 4.48 -0.78
N GLY A 23 21.16 5.24 -1.39
CA GLY A 23 20.97 5.80 -2.72
C GLY A 23 20.02 6.98 -2.74
N ARG A 24 19.20 7.06 -3.80
CA ARG A 24 18.26 8.16 -4.05
C ARG A 24 16.88 7.65 -4.49
N TYR A 25 15.91 8.51 -4.35
CA TYR A 25 14.59 8.31 -4.91
C TYR A 25 14.56 8.52 -6.43
N LEU A 26 13.45 8.15 -7.10
CA LEU A 26 13.24 8.46 -8.50
C LEU A 26 13.13 9.97 -8.70
N ASN A 27 13.76 10.48 -9.74
CA ASN A 27 13.70 11.89 -10.08
C ASN A 27 12.97 12.11 -11.42
N GLU A 28 12.67 13.37 -11.72
CA GLU A 28 11.98 13.76 -12.95
C GLU A 28 12.66 13.21 -14.22
N GLY A 29 14.01 13.23 -14.25
CA GLY A 29 14.78 12.68 -15.36
C GLY A 29 14.67 11.16 -15.53
N ASP A 30 14.32 10.42 -14.46
CA ASP A 30 14.04 8.99 -14.55
C ASP A 30 12.64 8.76 -15.13
N ILE A 31 11.66 9.56 -14.73
CA ILE A 31 10.27 9.48 -15.19
C ILE A 31 10.15 9.87 -16.67
N LEU A 32 10.60 11.07 -17.02
CA LEU A 32 10.51 11.60 -18.37
C LEU A 32 11.38 10.79 -19.35
N GLY A 33 12.57 10.37 -18.89
CA GLY A 33 13.49 9.56 -19.69
C GLY A 33 13.11 8.08 -19.77
N ARG A 34 11.99 7.64 -19.15
CA ARG A 34 11.57 6.23 -19.11
C ARG A 34 12.72 5.29 -18.71
N LYS A 35 13.56 5.74 -17.77
CA LYS A 35 14.72 4.99 -17.35
C LYS A 35 14.30 3.76 -16.55
N LYS A 36 14.97 2.65 -16.78
CA LYS A 36 14.74 1.39 -16.07
C LYS A 36 15.40 1.41 -14.69
N ASN A 37 15.18 2.49 -13.95
CA ASN A 37 15.65 2.69 -12.60
C ASN A 37 14.59 2.22 -11.61
N VAL A 38 15.03 1.59 -10.51
CA VAL A 38 14.15 1.03 -9.50
C VAL A 38 14.60 1.45 -8.10
N VAL A 39 13.62 1.72 -7.26
CA VAL A 39 13.78 1.91 -5.82
C VAL A 39 13.05 0.77 -5.13
N MET A 40 13.73 -0.04 -4.33
CA MET A 40 13.16 -1.23 -3.70
C MET A 40 13.26 -1.18 -2.18
N ASP A 41 12.46 -1.98 -1.49
CA ASP A 41 12.58 -2.10 -0.05
C ASP A 41 13.80 -2.95 0.37
N THR A 42 14.22 -2.83 1.63
CA THR A 42 15.36 -3.55 2.20
C THR A 42 15.20 -5.07 2.12
N ASP A 43 13.99 -5.59 2.28
CA ASP A 43 13.72 -7.03 2.26
C ASP A 43 13.84 -7.57 0.83
N SER A 44 13.34 -6.81 -0.15
CA SER A 44 13.53 -7.10 -1.58
C SER A 44 15.00 -7.11 -1.99
N ALA A 45 15.79 -6.16 -1.48
CA ALA A 45 17.22 -6.08 -1.73
C ALA A 45 17.96 -7.30 -1.17
N ARG A 46 17.64 -7.71 0.06
CA ARG A 46 18.18 -8.93 0.67
C ARG A 46 17.76 -10.20 -0.08
N MET A 47 16.50 -10.27 -0.48
CA MET A 47 15.94 -11.43 -1.18
C MET A 47 16.59 -11.63 -2.56
N LEU A 48 16.82 -10.55 -3.29
CA LEU A 48 17.32 -10.61 -4.66
C LEU A 48 18.86 -10.68 -4.74
N PHE A 49 19.54 -9.95 -3.87
CA PHE A 49 21.00 -9.75 -3.92
C PHE A 49 21.75 -10.28 -2.70
N GLY A 50 21.05 -10.73 -1.66
CA GLY A 50 21.66 -11.18 -0.40
C GLY A 50 22.24 -10.05 0.46
N VAL A 51 22.05 -8.78 0.09
CA VAL A 51 22.58 -7.60 0.78
C VAL A 51 21.54 -6.49 0.86
N GLU A 52 21.61 -5.64 1.89
CA GLU A 52 20.72 -4.50 2.02
C GLU A 52 21.05 -3.39 1.02
N ASN A 53 22.33 -3.06 0.90
CA ASN A 53 22.76 -2.03 -0.06
C ASN A 53 22.88 -2.64 -1.46
N ALA A 54 21.82 -2.56 -2.21
CA ALA A 54 21.76 -3.03 -3.59
C ALA A 54 21.96 -1.92 -4.62
N VAL A 55 22.29 -0.69 -4.22
CA VAL A 55 22.45 0.45 -5.14
C VAL A 55 23.52 0.16 -6.19
N GLY A 56 23.20 0.43 -7.44
CA GLY A 56 24.03 0.13 -8.60
C GLY A 56 23.96 -1.30 -9.13
N LYS A 57 23.32 -2.22 -8.41
CA LYS A 57 23.09 -3.58 -8.91
C LYS A 57 21.99 -3.61 -9.95
N THR A 58 22.06 -4.55 -10.86
CA THR A 58 21.06 -4.76 -11.93
C THR A 58 20.42 -6.13 -11.78
N PHE A 59 19.15 -6.23 -12.16
CA PHE A 59 18.44 -7.49 -12.27
C PHE A 59 17.52 -7.47 -13.47
N ARG A 60 17.26 -8.66 -13.99
CA ARG A 60 16.39 -8.85 -15.16
C ARG A 60 15.01 -9.27 -14.74
N THR A 61 14.00 -8.57 -15.25
CA THR A 61 12.60 -8.91 -15.01
C THR A 61 11.74 -8.68 -16.25
N THR A 62 10.58 -9.31 -16.27
CA THR A 62 9.62 -9.17 -17.37
C THR A 62 8.43 -8.34 -16.91
N LEU A 63 8.19 -7.22 -17.60
CA LEU A 63 7.02 -6.38 -17.43
C LEU A 63 6.22 -6.38 -18.73
N TYR A 64 4.94 -6.71 -18.66
CA TYR A 64 4.03 -6.73 -19.83
C TYR A 64 4.58 -7.46 -21.06
N GLY A 65 5.30 -8.57 -20.83
CA GLY A 65 5.87 -9.38 -21.92
C GLY A 65 7.22 -8.89 -22.47
N SER A 66 7.72 -7.72 -22.03
CA SER A 66 9.08 -7.25 -22.33
C SER A 66 10.02 -7.59 -21.19
N THR A 67 11.15 -8.20 -21.52
CA THR A 67 12.19 -8.54 -20.54
C THR A 67 13.31 -7.51 -20.62
N ASP A 68 13.54 -6.83 -19.51
CA ASP A 68 14.46 -5.72 -19.41
C ASP A 68 15.35 -5.81 -18.17
N ASP A 69 16.52 -5.16 -18.24
CA ASP A 69 17.44 -5.01 -17.12
C ASP A 69 17.13 -3.72 -16.36
N PHE A 70 16.86 -3.84 -15.06
CA PHE A 70 16.56 -2.74 -14.16
C PHE A 70 17.75 -2.48 -13.24
N THR A 71 18.05 -1.20 -13.02
CA THR A 71 19.14 -0.75 -12.13
C THR A 71 18.57 -0.21 -10.83
N VAL A 72 19.06 -0.71 -9.71
CA VAL A 72 18.68 -0.21 -8.38
C VAL A 72 19.36 1.12 -8.14
N VAL A 73 18.57 2.18 -7.97
CA VAL A 73 19.07 3.54 -7.67
C VAL A 73 18.87 3.94 -6.22
N GLY A 74 18.01 3.22 -5.51
CA GLY A 74 17.76 3.45 -4.09
C GLY A 74 17.16 2.25 -3.37
N VAL A 75 17.37 2.24 -2.06
CA VAL A 75 16.76 1.25 -1.15
C VAL A 75 16.11 1.98 0.01
N TYR A 76 14.85 1.66 0.28
CA TYR A 76 14.08 2.27 1.36
C TYR A 76 13.68 1.24 2.41
N ARG A 77 13.40 1.71 3.63
CA ARG A 77 12.84 0.88 4.70
C ARG A 77 11.33 0.94 4.64
N LYS A 78 10.70 -0.22 4.57
CA LYS A 78 9.25 -0.33 4.63
C LYS A 78 8.80 -0.21 6.08
N ASN A 79 8.22 0.93 6.46
CA ASN A 79 7.65 1.13 7.78
C ASN A 79 6.25 0.50 7.82
N MET A 80 6.19 -0.77 8.22
CA MET A 80 4.92 -1.44 8.52
C MET A 80 4.74 -1.45 10.04
N ASN A 81 3.59 -0.95 10.51
CA ASN A 81 3.24 -1.17 11.92
C ASN A 81 2.87 -2.65 12.15
N ALA A 82 2.96 -3.10 13.41
CA ALA A 82 2.71 -4.50 13.75
C ALA A 82 1.30 -4.97 13.34
N PHE A 83 0.32 -4.07 13.31
CA PHE A 83 -1.04 -4.36 12.89
C PHE A 83 -1.13 -4.57 11.36
N GLN A 84 -0.48 -3.73 10.56
CA GLN A 84 -0.41 -3.92 9.10
C GLN A 84 0.30 -5.23 8.76
N ALA A 85 1.39 -5.56 9.46
CA ALA A 85 2.09 -6.82 9.28
C ALA A 85 1.19 -8.03 9.59
N LEU A 86 0.38 -7.93 10.66
CA LEU A 86 -0.56 -8.99 11.06
C LEU A 86 -1.71 -9.14 10.05
N MET A 87 -2.32 -8.03 9.60
CA MET A 87 -3.45 -8.03 8.66
C MET A 87 -3.05 -8.47 7.26
N MET A 88 -1.83 -8.20 6.84
CA MET A 88 -1.28 -8.66 5.56
C MET A 88 -0.75 -10.10 5.59
N GLY A 89 -1.07 -10.86 6.64
CA GLY A 89 -0.75 -12.27 6.74
C GLY A 89 0.69 -12.59 7.16
N GLY A 90 1.28 -11.72 7.98
CA GLY A 90 2.69 -11.82 8.28
C GLY A 90 3.52 -11.41 7.05
N SER A 91 4.76 -11.01 7.24
CA SER A 91 5.66 -10.69 6.13
C SER A 91 5.55 -11.78 5.04
N ASN A 92 4.88 -11.46 3.93
CA ASN A 92 4.93 -12.30 2.74
C ASN A 92 6.37 -12.21 2.22
N SER A 93 7.24 -12.99 2.84
CA SER A 93 8.68 -13.06 2.54
C SER A 93 8.99 -13.44 1.09
N ASP A 94 7.97 -13.86 0.34
CA ASP A 94 8.13 -14.32 -1.03
C ASP A 94 7.80 -13.25 -2.09
N LYS A 95 7.31 -12.07 -1.68
CA LYS A 95 6.98 -10.96 -2.60
C LYS A 95 7.86 -9.76 -2.32
N GLY A 96 8.69 -9.40 -3.29
CA GLY A 96 9.40 -8.14 -3.28
C GLY A 96 8.51 -6.97 -3.69
N SER A 97 8.78 -5.78 -3.18
CA SER A 97 8.10 -4.54 -3.55
C SER A 97 9.11 -3.54 -4.09
N ALA A 98 8.75 -2.88 -5.20
CA ALA A 98 9.65 -1.92 -5.83
C ALA A 98 8.89 -0.82 -6.55
N PHE A 99 9.42 0.39 -6.47
CA PHE A 99 8.95 1.56 -7.21
C PHE A 99 9.72 1.71 -8.51
N ILE A 100 8.99 1.94 -9.59
CA ILE A 100 9.54 2.23 -10.91
C ILE A 100 8.85 3.47 -11.50
N PRO A 101 9.44 4.13 -12.51
CA PRO A 101 8.74 5.18 -13.25
C PRO A 101 7.41 4.69 -13.79
N TYR A 102 6.30 5.40 -13.49
CA TYR A 102 4.97 5.03 -13.99
C TYR A 102 4.94 4.94 -15.51
N THR A 103 5.79 5.73 -16.18
CA THR A 103 5.93 5.76 -17.63
C THR A 103 6.40 4.42 -18.24
N LEU A 104 6.95 3.52 -17.43
CA LEU A 104 7.31 2.15 -17.84
C LEU A 104 6.11 1.20 -17.81
N LEU A 105 5.09 1.50 -17.01
CA LEU A 105 3.87 0.70 -16.88
C LEU A 105 2.77 1.12 -17.84
N THR A 106 2.89 2.32 -18.43
CA THR A 106 1.90 2.86 -19.36
C THR A 106 2.39 2.74 -20.79
N TRP A 107 1.61 2.10 -21.66
CA TRP A 107 1.75 2.22 -23.10
C TRP A 107 1.09 3.53 -23.56
N PRO A 108 1.44 4.09 -24.73
CA PRO A 108 0.94 5.39 -25.19
C PRO A 108 -0.59 5.56 -25.23
N ASN A 109 -1.34 4.44 -25.16
CA ASN A 109 -2.81 4.42 -25.21
C ASN A 109 -3.44 3.72 -24.01
N ASP A 110 -2.67 3.39 -22.96
CA ASP A 110 -3.21 2.68 -21.80
C ASP A 110 -3.87 3.66 -20.83
N ASN A 111 -5.03 3.28 -20.33
CA ASN A 111 -5.72 3.97 -19.25
C ASN A 111 -5.07 3.62 -17.92
N PHE A 112 -4.99 4.59 -17.02
CA PHE A 112 -4.60 4.30 -15.64
C PHE A 112 -5.67 3.45 -14.98
N TYR A 113 -5.24 2.40 -14.29
CA TYR A 113 -6.14 1.52 -13.53
C TYR A 113 -6.68 2.24 -12.28
N GLN A 114 -5.85 3.08 -11.66
CA GLN A 114 -6.18 3.78 -10.43
C GLN A 114 -5.48 5.13 -10.38
N LEU A 115 -6.18 6.14 -9.90
CA LEU A 115 -5.66 7.47 -9.63
C LEU A 115 -5.80 7.78 -8.15
N HIS A 116 -4.69 8.09 -7.49
CA HIS A 116 -4.69 8.60 -6.13
C HIS A 116 -4.64 10.11 -6.14
N VAL A 117 -5.60 10.73 -5.48
CA VAL A 117 -5.68 12.19 -5.34
C VAL A 117 -5.51 12.55 -3.87
N TYR A 118 -4.58 13.43 -3.59
CA TYR A 118 -4.29 13.89 -2.25
C TYR A 118 -4.74 15.34 -2.10
N ALA A 119 -5.64 15.57 -1.17
CA ALA A 119 -6.10 16.91 -0.83
C ALA A 119 -5.19 17.50 0.25
N LYS A 120 -5.06 18.83 0.26
CA LYS A 120 -4.37 19.55 1.35
C LYS A 120 -5.22 19.51 2.61
N ASP A 121 -4.59 19.69 3.77
CA ASP A 121 -5.22 19.56 5.09
C ASP A 121 -6.38 20.53 5.34
N ASP A 122 -6.44 21.66 4.62
CA ASP A 122 -7.45 22.71 4.74
C ASP A 122 -8.69 22.50 3.86
N VAL A 123 -8.74 21.43 3.07
CA VAL A 123 -9.82 21.18 2.11
C VAL A 123 -10.96 20.41 2.76
N ASN A 124 -12.20 20.87 2.54
CA ASN A 124 -13.39 20.09 2.87
C ASN A 124 -13.51 18.90 1.92
N LEU A 125 -13.18 17.70 2.42
CA LEU A 125 -13.09 16.49 1.64
C LEU A 125 -14.42 16.08 1.00
N ASP A 126 -15.56 16.23 1.68
CA ASP A 126 -16.87 15.84 1.15
C ASP A 126 -17.28 16.71 -0.04
N LEU A 127 -17.05 18.02 0.07
CA LEU A 127 -17.31 18.95 -1.01
C LEU A 127 -16.38 18.71 -2.18
N PHE A 128 -15.08 18.55 -1.90
CA PHE A 128 -14.08 18.24 -2.93
C PHE A 128 -14.42 16.94 -3.66
N PHE A 129 -14.76 15.90 -2.93
CA PHE A 129 -15.10 14.58 -3.46
C PHE A 129 -16.28 14.65 -4.45
N SER A 130 -17.36 15.35 -4.06
CA SER A 130 -18.54 15.50 -4.91
C SER A 130 -18.27 16.30 -6.20
N GLN A 131 -17.50 17.38 -6.07
CA GLN A 131 -17.13 18.25 -7.20
C GLN A 131 -16.15 17.52 -8.15
N PHE A 132 -15.15 16.84 -7.60
CA PHE A 132 -14.17 16.09 -8.37
C PHE A 132 -14.81 14.93 -9.13
N LYS A 133 -15.70 14.18 -8.47
CA LYS A 133 -16.48 13.11 -9.10
C LYS A 133 -17.29 13.61 -10.30
N SER A 134 -17.98 14.74 -10.12
CA SER A 134 -18.76 15.38 -11.19
C SER A 134 -17.87 15.89 -12.33
N TYR A 135 -16.70 16.44 -12.01
CA TYR A 135 -15.73 16.90 -13.00
C TYR A 135 -15.18 15.74 -13.86
N VAL A 136 -14.73 14.66 -13.21
CA VAL A 136 -14.21 13.47 -13.92
C VAL A 136 -15.30 12.84 -14.80
N ALA A 137 -16.51 12.69 -14.28
CA ALA A 137 -17.64 12.17 -15.04
C ALA A 137 -17.91 13.00 -16.32
N LYS A 138 -17.92 14.32 -16.17
CA LYS A 138 -18.12 15.25 -17.31
C LYS A 138 -16.99 15.15 -18.34
N MET A 139 -15.73 15.03 -17.90
CA MET A 139 -14.60 14.86 -18.82
C MET A 139 -14.70 13.59 -19.67
N HIS A 140 -15.24 12.51 -19.09
CA HIS A 140 -15.37 11.22 -19.76
C HIS A 140 -16.74 10.99 -20.39
N GLY A 141 -17.64 11.98 -20.38
CA GLY A 141 -19.01 11.86 -20.92
C GLY A 141 -19.83 10.80 -20.19
N ARG A 142 -19.57 10.58 -18.90
CA ARG A 142 -20.26 9.61 -18.04
C ARG A 142 -21.11 10.32 -17.00
N GLN A 143 -22.00 9.56 -16.35
CA GLN A 143 -22.71 10.05 -15.18
C GLN A 143 -21.82 9.93 -13.93
N PRO A 144 -21.98 10.82 -12.92
CA PRO A 144 -21.20 10.74 -11.69
C PRO A 144 -21.32 9.38 -10.98
N GLU A 145 -22.45 8.71 -11.08
CA GLU A 145 -22.72 7.40 -10.48
C GLU A 145 -21.82 6.30 -11.05
N ASP A 146 -21.37 6.45 -12.31
CA ASP A 146 -20.51 5.47 -12.99
C ASP A 146 -19.04 5.59 -12.57
N ILE A 147 -18.68 6.62 -11.78
CA ILE A 147 -17.31 6.84 -11.31
C ILE A 147 -17.16 6.24 -9.91
N TYR A 148 -16.33 5.21 -9.80
CA TYR A 148 -15.98 4.62 -8.52
C TYR A 148 -14.87 5.43 -7.86
N MET A 149 -15.16 5.95 -6.68
CA MET A 149 -14.21 6.68 -5.86
C MET A 149 -14.39 6.27 -4.39
N TYR A 150 -13.30 6.12 -3.66
CA TYR A 150 -13.35 5.92 -2.21
C TYR A 150 -12.37 6.87 -1.53
N THR A 151 -12.67 7.23 -0.31
CA THR A 151 -11.78 8.00 0.54
C THR A 151 -11.09 7.05 1.52
N ALA A 152 -9.87 7.40 1.95
CA ALA A 152 -9.17 6.68 3.01
C ALA A 152 -10.00 6.60 4.30
N MET A 153 -10.88 7.59 4.56
CA MET A 153 -11.80 7.60 5.69
C MET A 153 -12.82 6.44 5.61
N GLN A 154 -13.35 6.15 4.40
CA GLN A 154 -14.29 5.04 4.22
C GLN A 154 -13.62 3.69 4.44
N GLU A 155 -12.37 3.54 4.01
CA GLU A 155 -11.58 2.34 4.29
C GLU A 155 -11.33 2.17 5.80
N MET A 156 -10.96 3.25 6.51
CA MET A 156 -10.79 3.23 7.96
C MET A 156 -12.07 2.84 8.69
N THR A 157 -13.22 3.38 8.29
CA THR A 157 -14.52 3.05 8.91
C THR A 157 -14.85 1.55 8.76
N SER A 158 -14.48 0.95 7.64
CA SER A 158 -14.66 -0.49 7.42
C SER A 158 -13.77 -1.32 8.36
N VAL A 159 -12.52 -0.88 8.57
CA VAL A 159 -11.59 -1.52 9.51
C VAL A 159 -12.09 -1.37 10.95
N ASP A 160 -12.57 -0.19 11.35
CA ASP A 160 -13.12 0.06 12.68
C ASP A 160 -14.35 -0.83 12.96
N SER A 161 -15.22 -0.98 11.99
CA SER A 161 -16.40 -1.85 12.10
C SER A 161 -16.00 -3.33 12.27
N MET A 162 -15.00 -3.78 11.53
CA MET A 162 -14.45 -5.13 11.65
C MET A 162 -13.79 -5.35 13.02
N MET A 163 -13.01 -4.37 13.51
CA MET A 163 -12.37 -4.41 14.83
C MET A 163 -13.41 -4.40 15.96
N GLY A 164 -14.48 -3.62 15.80
CA GLY A 164 -15.62 -3.63 16.73
C GLY A 164 -16.28 -5.00 16.82
N GLY A 165 -16.53 -5.64 15.69
CA GLY A 165 -17.08 -7.00 15.63
C GLY A 165 -16.16 -8.04 16.31
N LEU A 166 -14.85 -7.98 16.05
CA LEU A 166 -13.86 -8.85 16.68
C LEU A 166 -13.81 -8.64 18.20
N SER A 167 -13.81 -7.38 18.66
CA SER A 167 -13.82 -7.04 20.08
C SER A 167 -15.06 -7.57 20.79
N MET A 168 -16.23 -7.48 20.17
CA MET A 168 -17.48 -8.06 20.69
C MET A 168 -17.39 -9.57 20.80
N ALA A 169 -16.83 -10.26 19.81
CA ALA A 169 -16.68 -11.71 19.82
C ALA A 169 -15.74 -12.15 20.96
N VAL A 170 -14.58 -11.51 21.09
CA VAL A 170 -13.60 -11.80 22.16
C VAL A 170 -14.18 -11.48 23.53
N GLY A 171 -14.88 -10.35 23.67
CA GLY A 171 -15.57 -9.94 24.90
C GLY A 171 -16.66 -10.94 25.30
N GLY A 172 -17.40 -11.47 24.34
CA GLY A 172 -18.41 -12.50 24.57
C GLY A 172 -17.79 -13.81 25.09
N ILE A 173 -16.70 -14.26 24.48
CA ILE A 173 -15.97 -15.47 24.95
C ILE A 173 -15.43 -15.26 26.37
N ALA A 174 -14.83 -14.09 26.64
CA ALA A 174 -14.33 -13.75 27.96
C ALA A 174 -15.44 -13.74 29.03
N ALA A 175 -16.60 -13.15 28.71
CA ALA A 175 -17.76 -13.11 29.60
C ALA A 175 -18.29 -14.51 29.93
N ILE A 176 -18.39 -15.39 28.93
CA ILE A 176 -18.80 -16.80 29.15
C ILE A 176 -17.78 -17.52 30.01
N SER A 177 -16.49 -17.35 29.75
CA SER A 177 -15.40 -17.97 30.55
C SER A 177 -15.43 -17.52 32.00
N LEU A 178 -15.71 -16.22 32.25
CA LEU A 178 -15.81 -15.65 33.60
C LEU A 178 -17.04 -16.20 34.33
N LEU A 179 -18.17 -16.34 33.64
CA LEU A 179 -19.40 -16.94 34.18
C LEU A 179 -19.19 -18.39 34.59
N VAL A 180 -18.59 -19.19 33.73
CA VAL A 180 -18.30 -20.62 34.00
C VAL A 180 -17.32 -20.73 35.14
N GLY A 181 -16.24 -19.93 35.17
CA GLY A 181 -15.26 -19.88 36.24
C GLY A 181 -15.89 -19.45 37.58
N GLY A 182 -16.75 -18.43 37.55
CA GLY A 182 -17.45 -17.95 38.75
C GLY A 182 -18.41 -18.98 39.35
N ILE A 183 -19.16 -19.68 38.53
CA ILE A 183 -20.03 -20.79 38.97
C ILE A 183 -19.20 -21.95 39.57
N GLY A 184 -18.04 -22.25 38.95
CA GLY A 184 -17.11 -23.27 39.47
C GLY A 184 -16.58 -22.92 40.87
N ILE A 185 -16.17 -21.69 41.10
CA ILE A 185 -15.69 -21.21 42.40
C ILE A 185 -16.81 -21.21 43.42
N MET A 186 -18.02 -20.74 43.05
CA MET A 186 -19.18 -20.74 43.94
C MET A 186 -19.56 -22.15 44.38
N ASN A 187 -19.48 -23.14 43.49
CA ASN A 187 -19.79 -24.54 43.85
C ASN A 187 -18.78 -25.15 44.80
N ILE A 188 -17.50 -24.72 44.74
CA ILE A 188 -16.45 -25.17 45.68
C ILE A 188 -16.63 -24.51 47.07
N MET A 189 -17.09 -23.28 47.12
CA MET A 189 -17.30 -22.56 48.39
C MET A 189 -18.58 -22.99 49.16
N LEU A 190 -19.52 -23.64 48.49
CA LEU A 190 -20.78 -24.11 49.07
C LEU A 190 -20.70 -25.55 49.66
N VAL A 191 -19.60 -26.23 49.47
CA VAL A 191 -19.28 -27.52 50.05
C VAL A 191 -18.39 -27.37 51.29
#